data_64464d31adea46b4cd32a7af860b7574
#
_entry.id   64464d31adea46b4cd32a7af860b7574
#
_cell.length_a   1.000
_cell.length_b   1.000
_cell.length_c   1.000
_cell.angle_alpha   90.00
_cell.angle_beta   90.00
_cell.angle_gamma   90.00
#
_symmetry.space_group_name_H-M   'P 1'
#
loop_
_entity.id
_entity.type
_entity.pdbx_description
1 polymer ?
#
loop_
_entity_poly.entity_id
_entity_poly.type
_entity_poly.pdbx_seq_one_letter_code
_entity_poly.pdbx_strand_id
1 'polypeptide(L)'
;MKKDNKKYMENNISYDLNEHCLISPLDSESPLFEPKIRLGVLASGNGSNFEYIIKSIQNNQLNAEISILIVNNPDCLAIKKAIKYKIPYVIINHRDCQTRLEHDMLVLKKLEDLSVELIVMAGWMRIAGEELINRYINRLINIHPSLLPSFKGINAIQQAIDERVTITGCTVHYVKKEVDSGSIIIQAAVPIQEHDNKETLTKRIQQMEHIILPLAIAKVAMNIRTGFRGNK
;
A
#
# COMPACT_ATOMS: atom_id res chain seq x y z
N MET A 1 30.97 -5.36 -27.28
CA MET A 1 30.82 -4.31 -26.27
C MET A 1 29.79 -4.81 -25.26
N LYS A 2 30.27 -5.33 -24.15
CA LYS A 2 29.41 -5.76 -23.04
C LYS A 2 29.03 -4.49 -22.24
N LYS A 3 27.76 -4.15 -22.18
CA LYS A 3 27.26 -3.11 -21.27
C LYS A 3 27.07 -3.73 -19.90
N ASP A 4 27.79 -3.18 -18.96
CA ASP A 4 27.73 -3.53 -17.54
C ASP A 4 26.32 -3.33 -16.99
N ASN A 5 25.65 -4.43 -16.64
CA ASN A 5 24.54 -4.42 -15.72
C ASN A 5 25.10 -4.04 -14.35
N LYS A 6 25.00 -2.76 -13.98
CA LYS A 6 25.28 -2.33 -12.62
C LYS A 6 24.29 -3.04 -11.69
N LYS A 7 24.79 -4.06 -11.00
CA LYS A 7 24.18 -4.65 -9.82
C LYS A 7 23.89 -3.55 -8.81
N TYR A 8 22.60 -3.26 -8.60
CA TYR A 8 22.17 -2.54 -7.40
C TYR A 8 22.25 -3.51 -6.23
N MET A 9 23.45 -3.62 -5.68
CA MET A 9 23.73 -4.35 -4.45
C MET A 9 24.36 -3.39 -3.46
N GLU A 10 23.57 -3.07 -2.42
CA GLU A 10 24.10 -3.10 -1.06
C GLU A 10 22.89 -3.11 -0.13
N ASN A 11 22.64 -4.27 0.41
CA ASN A 11 21.61 -4.82 1.31
C ASN A 11 20.60 -5.75 0.63
N ASN A 12 21.09 -6.90 0.15
CA ASN A 12 20.38 -8.20 -0.01
C ASN A 12 18.90 -8.22 -0.43
N ILE A 13 18.45 -7.37 -1.35
CA ILE A 13 17.23 -7.59 -2.09
C ILE A 13 17.61 -7.77 -3.54
N SER A 14 17.79 -9.02 -3.98
CA SER A 14 17.65 -9.31 -5.39
C SER A 14 16.16 -9.36 -5.71
N TYR A 15 15.58 -8.22 -6.08
CA TYR A 15 14.35 -8.27 -6.86
C TYR A 15 14.76 -8.86 -8.20
N ASP A 16 14.34 -10.09 -8.45
CA ASP A 16 14.31 -10.62 -9.82
C ASP A 16 13.15 -9.86 -10.53
N LEU A 17 13.45 -8.61 -10.87
CA LEU A 17 12.60 -7.80 -11.72
C LEU A 17 12.64 -8.50 -13.06
N ASN A 18 11.64 -9.31 -13.35
CA ASN A 18 11.41 -9.79 -14.71
C ASN A 18 11.65 -8.60 -15.65
N GLU A 19 12.48 -8.77 -16.67
CA GLU A 19 12.99 -7.72 -17.57
C GLU A 19 11.93 -6.79 -18.17
N HIS A 20 10.67 -6.95 -17.81
CA HIS A 20 9.50 -6.27 -18.36
C HIS A 20 8.71 -5.40 -17.39
N CYS A 21 9.14 -5.19 -16.15
CA CYS A 21 8.42 -4.32 -15.20
C CYS A 21 9.15 -3.01 -14.98
N LEU A 22 8.42 -1.89 -15.16
CA LEU A 22 8.90 -0.53 -14.90
C LEU A 22 8.32 -0.02 -13.57
N ILE A 23 9.20 0.38 -12.65
CA ILE A 23 8.84 1.07 -11.40
C ILE A 23 9.29 2.53 -11.49
N SER A 24 8.41 3.48 -11.16
CA SER A 24 8.73 4.91 -11.21
C SER A 24 7.92 5.71 -10.16
N PRO A 25 8.53 6.70 -9.49
CA PRO A 25 9.97 6.94 -9.43
C PRO A 25 10.68 5.88 -8.59
N LEU A 26 11.83 5.44 -9.04
CA LEU A 26 12.72 4.57 -8.27
C LEU A 26 13.94 5.40 -7.87
N ASP A 27 14.04 5.73 -6.59
CA ASP A 27 15.21 6.41 -6.05
C ASP A 27 16.38 5.41 -5.99
N SER A 28 17.60 5.87 -6.23
CA SER A 28 18.79 5.01 -6.31
C SER A 28 19.15 4.34 -4.98
N GLU A 29 18.61 4.84 -3.88
CA GLU A 29 18.82 4.31 -2.54
C GLU A 29 17.47 4.26 -1.80
N SER A 30 17.26 3.21 -1.01
CA SER A 30 16.13 3.20 -0.06
C SER A 30 16.34 4.33 0.93
N PRO A 31 15.34 5.24 1.09
CA PRO A 31 15.52 6.36 1.99
C PRO A 31 15.74 5.88 3.42
N LEU A 32 16.88 6.25 3.98
CA LEU A 32 17.18 6.04 5.40
C LEU A 32 16.48 7.12 6.21
N PHE A 33 15.77 6.73 7.24
CA PHE A 33 15.09 7.65 8.15
C PHE A 33 15.08 7.10 9.58
N GLU A 34 15.17 8.01 10.54
CA GLU A 34 15.07 7.72 11.97
C GLU A 34 14.20 8.81 12.63
N PRO A 35 13.47 8.49 13.71
CA PRO A 35 13.23 7.14 14.26
C PRO A 35 12.29 6.30 13.39
N LYS A 36 12.10 5.01 13.73
CA LYS A 36 11.11 4.12 13.09
C LYS A 36 9.76 4.80 12.94
N ILE A 37 9.09 4.59 11.79
CA ILE A 37 7.73 5.08 11.58
C ILE A 37 6.70 4.13 12.17
N ARG A 38 5.72 4.65 12.92
CA ARG A 38 4.61 3.87 13.49
C ARG A 38 3.46 3.78 12.50
N LEU A 39 3.17 2.56 12.04
CA LEU A 39 2.16 2.28 11.03
C LEU A 39 0.85 1.80 11.64
N GLY A 40 -0.26 2.33 11.15
CA GLY A 40 -1.57 1.68 11.21
C GLY A 40 -1.90 1.08 9.85
N VAL A 41 -2.18 -0.21 9.79
CA VAL A 41 -2.53 -0.87 8.55
C VAL A 41 -4.02 -1.18 8.54
N LEU A 42 -4.72 -0.79 7.46
CA LEU A 42 -6.14 -1.07 7.26
C LEU A 42 -6.30 -2.13 6.17
N ALA A 43 -7.04 -3.21 6.45
CA ALA A 43 -7.26 -4.30 5.51
C ALA A 43 -8.67 -4.88 5.61
N SER A 44 -9.23 -5.34 4.48
CA SER A 44 -10.58 -5.96 4.43
C SER A 44 -10.57 -7.41 3.93
N GLY A 45 -9.43 -7.93 3.46
CA GLY A 45 -9.36 -9.21 2.77
C GLY A 45 -8.16 -10.08 3.17
N ASN A 46 -7.48 -10.65 2.18
CA ASN A 46 -6.41 -11.63 2.39
C ASN A 46 -5.19 -11.11 3.14
N GLY A 47 -4.93 -9.80 3.11
CA GLY A 47 -3.80 -9.19 3.78
C GLY A 47 -2.44 -9.59 3.19
N SER A 48 -2.33 -9.82 1.87
CA SER A 48 -1.04 -10.11 1.23
C SER A 48 -0.07 -8.94 1.37
N ASN A 49 -0.51 -7.73 1.05
CA ASN A 49 0.26 -6.51 1.21
C ASN A 49 0.68 -6.27 2.66
N PHE A 50 -0.24 -6.50 3.63
CA PHE A 50 0.09 -6.44 5.06
C PHE A 50 1.22 -7.41 5.44
N GLU A 51 1.17 -8.66 4.96
CA GLU A 51 2.23 -9.65 5.21
C GLU A 51 3.58 -9.21 4.62
N TYR A 52 3.59 -8.61 3.44
CA TYR A 52 4.83 -8.13 2.83
C TYR A 52 5.42 -6.90 3.55
N ILE A 53 4.60 -6.02 4.11
CA ILE A 53 5.08 -4.96 5.00
C ILE A 53 5.79 -5.58 6.21
N ILE A 54 5.20 -6.60 6.86
CA ILE A 54 5.82 -7.30 7.99
C ILE A 54 7.17 -7.89 7.59
N LYS A 55 7.22 -8.62 6.47
CA LYS A 55 8.46 -9.24 5.97
C LYS A 55 9.54 -8.20 5.69
N SER A 56 9.19 -7.08 5.09
CA SER A 56 10.13 -5.98 4.82
C SER A 56 10.71 -5.39 6.09
N ILE A 57 9.91 -5.28 7.16
CA ILE A 57 10.38 -4.84 8.47
C ILE A 57 11.32 -5.89 9.09
N GLN A 58 10.93 -7.17 9.08
CA GLN A 58 11.72 -8.26 9.65
C GLN A 58 13.07 -8.46 8.94
N ASN A 59 13.11 -8.18 7.64
CA ASN A 59 14.32 -8.25 6.83
C ASN A 59 15.17 -6.96 6.88
N ASN A 60 14.84 -5.99 7.75
CA ASN A 60 15.49 -4.67 7.84
C ASN A 60 15.48 -3.86 6.54
N GLN A 61 14.49 -4.09 5.69
CA GLN A 61 14.30 -3.38 4.42
C GLN A 61 13.42 -2.14 4.59
N LEU A 62 12.65 -2.08 5.69
CA LEU A 62 11.78 -0.97 6.03
C LEU A 62 11.93 -0.64 7.52
N ASN A 63 12.38 0.56 7.83
CA ASN A 63 12.53 1.02 9.22
C ASN A 63 11.20 1.47 9.81
N ALA A 64 10.31 0.53 10.09
CA ALA A 64 8.98 0.78 10.60
C ALA A 64 8.59 -0.20 11.72
N GLU A 65 7.52 0.14 12.43
CA GLU A 65 6.80 -0.79 13.30
C GLU A 65 5.31 -0.72 13.00
N ILE A 66 4.63 -1.85 13.01
CA ILE A 66 3.17 -1.89 12.86
C ILE A 66 2.55 -1.85 14.25
N SER A 67 2.03 -0.66 14.62
CA SER A 67 1.35 -0.45 15.89
C SER A 67 0.03 -1.21 15.97
N ILE A 68 -0.68 -1.32 14.84
CA ILE A 68 -1.97 -2.02 14.77
C ILE A 68 -2.36 -2.39 13.34
N LEU A 69 -3.04 -3.53 13.20
CA LEU A 69 -3.90 -3.86 12.06
C LEU A 69 -5.35 -3.57 12.43
N ILE A 70 -6.07 -2.79 11.63
CA ILE A 70 -7.51 -2.58 11.76
C ILE A 70 -8.21 -3.28 10.59
N VAL A 71 -9.20 -4.09 10.89
CA VAL A 71 -10.02 -4.77 9.88
C VAL A 71 -11.49 -4.45 10.09
N ASN A 72 -12.23 -4.30 8.97
CA ASN A 72 -13.67 -4.03 8.99
C ASN A 72 -14.54 -5.26 8.70
N ASN A 73 -13.90 -6.40 8.49
CA ASN A 73 -14.55 -7.68 8.26
C ASN A 73 -13.97 -8.72 9.23
N PRO A 74 -14.77 -9.31 10.14
CA PRO A 74 -14.30 -10.30 11.10
C PRO A 74 -13.74 -11.59 10.46
N ASP A 75 -14.18 -11.90 9.24
CA ASP A 75 -13.78 -13.10 8.52
C ASP A 75 -12.53 -12.93 7.64
N CYS A 76 -11.90 -11.76 7.69
CA CYS A 76 -10.77 -11.48 6.80
C CYS A 76 -9.50 -12.26 7.20
N LEU A 77 -8.80 -12.79 6.20
CA LEU A 77 -7.60 -13.60 6.42
C LEU A 77 -6.40 -12.80 6.96
N ALA A 78 -6.44 -11.48 6.88
CA ALA A 78 -5.44 -10.61 7.48
C ALA A 78 -5.31 -10.83 9.00
N ILE A 79 -6.40 -11.19 9.69
CA ILE A 79 -6.40 -11.51 11.12
C ILE A 79 -5.48 -12.68 11.42
N LYS A 80 -5.55 -13.77 10.62
CA LYS A 80 -4.70 -14.95 10.78
C LYS A 80 -3.22 -14.59 10.67
N LYS A 81 -2.89 -13.64 9.78
CA LYS A 81 -1.53 -13.14 9.62
C LYS A 81 -1.11 -12.29 10.82
N ALA A 82 -1.97 -11.42 11.34
CA ALA A 82 -1.70 -10.65 12.54
C ALA A 82 -1.37 -11.57 13.73
N ILE A 83 -2.17 -12.62 13.93
CA ILE A 83 -1.94 -13.62 14.98
C ILE A 83 -0.59 -14.34 14.76
N LYS A 84 -0.32 -14.83 13.54
CA LYS A 84 0.92 -15.51 13.17
C LYS A 84 2.17 -14.68 13.48
N TYR A 85 2.12 -13.39 13.14
CA TYR A 85 3.26 -12.48 13.31
C TYR A 85 3.23 -11.68 14.60
N LYS A 86 2.27 -11.98 15.51
CA LYS A 86 2.08 -11.31 16.82
C LYS A 86 1.91 -9.79 16.70
N ILE A 87 1.23 -9.33 15.64
CA ILE A 87 0.88 -7.92 15.43
C ILE A 87 -0.45 -7.65 16.15
N PRO A 88 -0.55 -6.58 16.96
CA PRO A 88 -1.83 -6.16 17.54
C PRO A 88 -2.87 -5.91 16.45
N TYR A 89 -4.11 -6.35 16.68
CA TYR A 89 -5.20 -6.10 15.74
C TYR A 89 -6.50 -5.77 16.46
N VAL A 90 -7.39 -5.09 15.75
CA VAL A 90 -8.75 -4.84 16.19
C VAL A 90 -9.72 -5.00 15.01
N ILE A 91 -10.90 -5.52 15.33
CA ILE A 91 -12.02 -5.60 14.39
C ILE A 91 -12.94 -4.41 14.70
N ILE A 92 -13.08 -3.49 13.74
CA ILE A 92 -14.07 -2.43 13.77
C ILE A 92 -15.04 -2.73 12.63
N ASN A 93 -16.05 -3.56 12.93
CA ASN A 93 -16.98 -4.03 11.92
C ASN A 93 -17.92 -2.89 11.51
N HIS A 94 -17.87 -2.51 10.27
CA HIS A 94 -18.67 -1.41 9.74
C HIS A 94 -20.19 -1.67 9.77
N ARG A 95 -20.61 -2.93 9.91
CA ARG A 95 -22.04 -3.29 10.03
C ARG A 95 -22.59 -3.01 11.42
N ASP A 96 -21.72 -2.83 12.41
CA ASP A 96 -22.11 -2.51 13.78
C ASP A 96 -22.21 -0.99 14.01
N CYS A 97 -21.86 -0.18 12.98
CA CYS A 97 -21.92 1.27 13.00
C CYS A 97 -23.17 1.77 12.24
N GLN A 98 -23.85 2.78 12.76
CA GLN A 98 -25.02 3.38 12.11
C GLN A 98 -24.63 4.21 10.89
N THR A 99 -23.44 4.82 10.91
CA THR A 99 -22.94 5.68 9.84
C THR A 99 -21.48 5.39 9.52
N ARG A 100 -21.06 5.80 8.32
CA ARG A 100 -19.64 5.77 7.95
C ARG A 100 -18.81 6.66 8.88
N LEU A 101 -19.33 7.82 9.25
CA LEU A 101 -18.65 8.75 10.16
C LEU A 101 -18.36 8.08 11.52
N GLU A 102 -19.34 7.40 12.10
CA GLU A 102 -19.14 6.67 13.35
C GLU A 102 -18.02 5.63 13.24
N HIS A 103 -18.03 4.83 12.16
CA HIS A 103 -16.98 3.86 11.91
C HIS A 103 -15.60 4.53 11.78
N ASP A 104 -15.50 5.61 11.00
CA ASP A 104 -14.23 6.30 10.78
C ASP A 104 -13.72 6.97 12.07
N MET A 105 -14.61 7.46 12.93
CA MET A 105 -14.24 8.00 14.25
C MET A 105 -13.70 6.91 15.19
N LEU A 106 -14.24 5.70 15.16
CA LEU A 106 -13.71 4.57 15.92
C LEU A 106 -12.32 4.17 15.41
N VAL A 107 -12.15 4.12 14.09
CA VAL A 107 -10.83 3.88 13.46
C VAL A 107 -9.84 4.96 13.87
N LEU A 108 -10.22 6.24 13.74
CA LEU A 108 -9.39 7.39 14.07
C LEU A 108 -8.93 7.36 15.53
N LYS A 109 -9.87 7.19 16.46
CA LYS A 109 -9.56 7.09 17.88
C LYS A 109 -8.54 6.00 18.16
N LYS A 110 -8.69 4.82 17.55
CA LYS A 110 -7.78 3.70 17.77
C LYS A 110 -6.37 3.98 17.24
N LEU A 111 -6.26 4.67 16.12
CA LEU A 111 -4.98 5.08 15.54
C LEU A 111 -4.28 6.14 16.41
N GLU A 112 -5.03 7.10 16.93
CA GLU A 112 -4.51 8.15 17.82
C GLU A 112 -4.05 7.58 19.17
N ASP A 113 -4.84 6.71 19.80
CA ASP A 113 -4.51 6.04 21.06
C ASP A 113 -3.14 5.32 21.00
N LEU A 114 -2.76 4.84 19.80
CA LEU A 114 -1.50 4.15 19.54
C LEU A 114 -0.43 5.04 18.89
N SER A 115 -0.68 6.35 18.83
CA SER A 115 0.23 7.33 18.24
C SER A 115 0.72 6.92 16.84
N VAL A 116 -0.18 6.38 16.00
CA VAL A 116 0.11 6.03 14.61
C VAL A 116 0.52 7.29 13.84
N GLU A 117 1.59 7.20 13.06
CA GLU A 117 2.12 8.34 12.31
C GLU A 117 1.73 8.27 10.82
N LEU A 118 1.62 7.07 10.27
CA LEU A 118 1.27 6.83 8.86
C LEU A 118 0.25 5.70 8.77
N ILE A 119 -0.84 5.95 8.06
CA ILE A 119 -1.87 4.95 7.78
C ILE A 119 -1.63 4.37 6.38
N VAL A 120 -1.67 3.05 6.27
CA VAL A 120 -1.54 2.30 5.03
C VAL A 120 -2.82 1.51 4.77
N MET A 121 -3.57 1.90 3.74
CA MET A 121 -4.71 1.14 3.25
C MET A 121 -4.19 0.03 2.32
N ALA A 122 -4.12 -1.19 2.85
CA ALA A 122 -3.57 -2.37 2.17
C ALA A 122 -4.68 -3.36 1.78
N GLY A 123 -5.46 -3.01 0.78
CA GLY A 123 -6.68 -3.74 0.40
C GLY A 123 -7.87 -3.42 1.31
N TRP A 124 -8.01 -2.15 1.68
CA TRP A 124 -9.15 -1.63 2.42
C TRP A 124 -10.30 -1.31 1.48
N MET A 125 -11.43 -2.01 1.64
CA MET A 125 -12.58 -1.93 0.73
C MET A 125 -13.65 -0.93 1.19
N ARG A 126 -13.20 0.17 1.80
CA ARG A 126 -14.08 1.26 2.23
C ARG A 126 -13.50 2.61 1.84
N ILE A 127 -14.38 3.55 1.56
CA ILE A 127 -13.99 4.94 1.30
C ILE A 127 -13.67 5.59 2.65
N ALA A 128 -12.50 6.15 2.79
CA ALA A 128 -12.12 6.96 3.95
C ALA A 128 -12.96 8.25 3.99
N GLY A 129 -13.49 8.59 5.15
CA GLY A 129 -14.23 9.83 5.35
C GLY A 129 -13.32 11.04 5.53
N GLU A 130 -13.92 12.23 5.44
CA GLU A 130 -13.20 13.50 5.54
C GLU A 130 -12.43 13.65 6.85
N GLU A 131 -12.98 13.19 7.96
CA GLU A 131 -12.36 13.29 9.28
C GLU A 131 -11.02 12.52 9.31
N LEU A 132 -11.01 11.29 8.80
CA LEU A 132 -9.82 10.47 8.73
C LEU A 132 -8.77 11.10 7.79
N ILE A 133 -9.20 11.58 6.62
CA ILE A 133 -8.33 12.21 5.62
C ILE A 133 -7.73 13.51 6.20
N ASN A 134 -8.53 14.37 6.80
CA ASN A 134 -8.09 15.66 7.33
C ASN A 134 -7.12 15.48 8.51
N ARG A 135 -7.34 14.47 9.35
CA ARG A 135 -6.47 14.19 10.49
C ARG A 135 -5.11 13.63 10.07
N TYR A 136 -5.07 12.89 8.96
CA TYR A 136 -3.85 12.27 8.41
C TYR A 136 -3.50 12.83 7.03
N ILE A 137 -3.63 14.15 6.83
CA ILE A 137 -3.19 14.80 5.59
C ILE A 137 -1.73 14.44 5.29
N ASN A 138 -1.45 13.95 4.07
CA ASN A 138 -0.14 13.46 3.63
C ASN A 138 0.44 12.32 4.49
N ARG A 139 -0.39 11.66 5.28
CA ARG A 139 -0.04 10.52 6.14
C ARG A 139 -1.07 9.39 6.05
N LEU A 140 -1.85 9.36 5.00
CA LEU A 140 -2.79 8.31 4.65
C LEU A 140 -2.54 7.93 3.20
N ILE A 141 -2.09 6.71 2.96
CA ILE A 141 -1.77 6.19 1.62
C ILE A 141 -2.58 4.94 1.31
N ASN A 142 -2.83 4.73 0.02
CA ASN A 142 -3.53 3.56 -0.50
C ASN A 142 -2.74 2.91 -1.63
N ILE A 143 -2.86 1.59 -1.77
CA ILE A 143 -2.40 0.86 -2.93
C ILE A 143 -3.59 0.44 -3.77
N HIS A 144 -3.53 0.73 -5.08
CA HIS A 144 -4.59 0.48 -6.04
C HIS A 144 -4.07 -0.34 -7.22
N PRO A 145 -4.77 -1.42 -7.65
CA PRO A 145 -4.29 -2.34 -8.67
C PRO A 145 -4.55 -1.84 -10.09
N SER A 146 -4.18 -0.61 -10.40
CA SER A 146 -4.13 -0.05 -11.75
C SER A 146 -3.06 1.04 -11.86
N LEU A 147 -2.74 1.45 -13.09
CA LEU A 147 -1.97 2.65 -13.37
C LEU A 147 -2.91 3.87 -13.33
N LEU A 148 -3.07 4.47 -12.14
CA LEU A 148 -3.88 5.68 -12.01
C LEU A 148 -3.35 6.80 -12.93
N PRO A 149 -4.24 7.59 -13.55
CA PRO A 149 -5.68 7.77 -13.25
C PRO A 149 -6.62 6.77 -13.93
N SER A 150 -6.12 5.74 -14.61
CA SER A 150 -6.95 4.73 -15.27
C SER A 150 -7.56 3.74 -14.27
N PHE A 151 -8.76 3.24 -14.55
CA PHE A 151 -9.42 2.15 -13.83
C PHE A 151 -9.55 2.40 -12.32
N LYS A 152 -10.09 3.55 -11.94
CA LYS A 152 -10.41 3.90 -10.55
C LYS A 152 -11.51 3.02 -9.97
N GLY A 153 -11.57 2.93 -8.64
CA GLY A 153 -12.62 2.25 -7.91
C GLY A 153 -12.49 0.73 -7.91
N ILE A 154 -13.63 0.04 -7.88
CA ILE A 154 -13.67 -1.41 -7.73
C ILE A 154 -13.39 -2.16 -9.05
N ASN A 155 -12.88 -3.40 -8.94
CA ASN A 155 -12.64 -4.28 -10.09
C ASN A 155 -11.66 -3.75 -11.15
N ALA A 156 -10.71 -2.91 -10.78
CA ALA A 156 -9.75 -2.28 -11.69
C ALA A 156 -9.04 -3.28 -12.63
N ILE A 157 -8.66 -4.45 -12.11
CA ILE A 157 -8.04 -5.53 -12.93
C ILE A 157 -9.02 -6.05 -14.00
N GLN A 158 -10.28 -6.25 -13.64
CA GLN A 158 -11.28 -6.68 -14.60
C GLN A 158 -11.55 -5.61 -15.67
N GLN A 159 -11.63 -4.34 -15.25
CA GLN A 159 -11.76 -3.22 -16.19
C GLN A 159 -10.61 -3.21 -17.21
N ALA A 160 -9.36 -3.40 -16.76
CA ALA A 160 -8.20 -3.44 -17.66
C ALA A 160 -8.29 -4.59 -18.68
N ILE A 161 -8.80 -5.76 -18.27
CA ILE A 161 -9.03 -6.90 -19.18
C ILE A 161 -10.15 -6.58 -20.19
N ASP A 162 -11.28 -6.05 -19.71
CA ASP A 162 -12.46 -5.76 -20.53
C ASP A 162 -12.16 -4.68 -21.59
N GLU A 163 -11.38 -3.67 -21.22
CA GLU A 163 -10.91 -2.59 -22.11
C GLU A 163 -9.75 -3.04 -23.02
N ARG A 164 -9.25 -4.26 -22.87
CA ARG A 164 -8.17 -4.85 -23.69
C ARG A 164 -6.91 -4.00 -23.76
N VAL A 165 -6.56 -3.29 -22.68
CA VAL A 165 -5.29 -2.59 -22.63
C VAL A 165 -4.15 -3.60 -22.57
N THR A 166 -2.99 -3.25 -23.10
CA THR A 166 -1.82 -4.15 -23.13
C THR A 166 -0.91 -3.97 -21.93
N ILE A 167 -1.04 -2.86 -21.20
CA ILE A 167 -0.27 -2.52 -20.01
C ILE A 167 -1.23 -2.04 -18.92
N THR A 168 -1.07 -2.59 -17.72
CA THR A 168 -1.71 -2.14 -16.49
C THR A 168 -0.66 -2.06 -15.38
N GLY A 169 -1.05 -2.15 -14.11
CA GLY A 169 -0.09 -2.13 -13.01
C GLY A 169 -0.71 -1.85 -11.67
N CYS A 170 0.06 -1.23 -10.80
CA CYS A 170 -0.41 -0.78 -9.50
C CYS A 170 0.17 0.59 -9.14
N THR A 171 -0.54 1.30 -8.27
CA THR A 171 -0.21 2.67 -7.85
C THR A 171 -0.32 2.78 -6.34
N VAL A 172 0.71 3.31 -5.68
CA VAL A 172 0.59 3.84 -4.33
C VAL A 172 0.42 5.35 -4.41
N HIS A 173 -0.62 5.86 -3.75
CA HIS A 173 -0.99 7.28 -3.78
C HIS A 173 -1.46 7.77 -2.41
N TYR A 174 -1.41 9.07 -2.20
CA TYR A 174 -2.06 9.70 -1.05
C TYR A 174 -3.58 9.62 -1.22
N VAL A 175 -4.29 9.41 -0.10
CA VAL A 175 -5.75 9.36 -0.12
C VAL A 175 -6.31 10.79 -0.05
N LYS A 176 -7.29 11.07 -0.91
CA LYS A 176 -8.10 12.29 -0.95
C LYS A 176 -9.59 11.93 -0.90
N LYS A 177 -10.44 12.96 -0.83
CA LYS A 177 -11.91 12.79 -0.77
C LYS A 177 -12.47 12.03 -1.97
N GLU A 178 -11.98 12.37 -3.16
CA GLU A 178 -12.35 11.67 -4.39
C GLU A 178 -11.57 10.35 -4.46
N VAL A 179 -12.30 9.29 -4.81
CA VAL A 179 -11.73 7.92 -4.88
C VAL A 179 -10.59 7.88 -5.89
N ASP A 180 -9.47 7.31 -5.47
CA ASP A 180 -8.27 7.07 -6.26
C ASP A 180 -7.79 8.28 -7.08
N SER A 181 -7.81 9.48 -6.46
CA SER A 181 -7.48 10.75 -7.11
C SER A 181 -6.31 11.50 -6.47
N GLY A 182 -5.76 10.97 -5.38
CA GLY A 182 -4.65 11.61 -4.67
C GLY A 182 -3.34 11.56 -5.44
N SER A 183 -2.39 12.40 -5.02
CA SER A 183 -1.07 12.48 -5.66
C SER A 183 -0.35 11.13 -5.61
N ILE A 184 0.20 10.73 -6.75
CA ILE A 184 0.90 9.46 -6.92
C ILE A 184 2.25 9.53 -6.19
N ILE A 185 2.59 8.46 -5.48
CA ILE A 185 3.87 8.29 -4.79
C ILE A 185 4.81 7.43 -5.63
N ILE A 186 4.31 6.28 -6.10
CA ILE A 186 5.05 5.32 -6.92
C ILE A 186 4.08 4.46 -7.72
N GLN A 187 4.51 4.07 -8.91
CA GLN A 187 3.76 3.16 -9.79
C GLN A 187 4.66 2.04 -10.28
N ALA A 188 4.04 0.89 -10.56
CA ALA A 188 4.68 -0.20 -11.28
C ALA A 188 3.82 -0.62 -12.45
N ALA A 189 4.40 -0.63 -13.65
CA ALA A 189 3.74 -1.09 -14.86
C ALA A 189 3.90 -2.61 -15.01
N VAL A 190 2.82 -3.27 -15.43
CA VAL A 190 2.74 -4.72 -15.61
C VAL A 190 2.13 -5.01 -16.98
N PRO A 191 2.80 -5.81 -17.84
CA PRO A 191 2.22 -6.20 -19.12
C PRO A 191 1.05 -7.18 -18.92
N ILE A 192 0.02 -7.04 -19.74
CA ILE A 192 -1.07 -8.03 -19.86
C ILE A 192 -0.69 -9.00 -20.97
N GLN A 193 -0.70 -10.28 -20.67
CA GLN A 193 -0.37 -11.35 -21.62
C GLN A 193 -1.63 -11.84 -22.33
N GLU A 194 -1.49 -12.38 -23.54
CA GLU A 194 -2.60 -12.80 -24.40
C GLU A 194 -3.58 -13.78 -23.73
N HIS A 195 -3.08 -14.63 -22.84
CA HIS A 195 -3.89 -15.64 -22.15
C HIS A 195 -4.17 -15.29 -20.68
N ASP A 196 -3.99 -14.03 -20.29
CA ASP A 196 -4.32 -13.62 -18.94
C ASP A 196 -5.82 -13.65 -18.68
N ASN A 197 -6.14 -14.17 -17.52
CA ASN A 197 -7.44 -14.00 -16.90
C ASN A 197 -7.27 -13.15 -15.62
N LYS A 198 -8.39 -12.84 -14.97
CA LYS A 198 -8.37 -12.04 -13.73
C LYS A 198 -7.42 -12.60 -12.67
N GLU A 199 -7.36 -13.93 -12.52
CA GLU A 199 -6.54 -14.56 -11.48
C GLU A 199 -5.05 -14.43 -11.78
N THR A 200 -4.62 -14.74 -13.02
CA THR A 200 -3.19 -14.69 -13.43
C THR A 200 -2.68 -13.26 -13.39
N LEU A 201 -3.46 -12.31 -13.90
CA LEU A 201 -3.09 -10.89 -13.86
C LEU A 201 -3.07 -10.35 -12.43
N THR A 202 -4.02 -10.74 -11.57
CA THR A 202 -4.02 -10.36 -10.15
C THR A 202 -2.73 -10.80 -9.46
N LYS A 203 -2.30 -12.04 -9.65
CA LYS A 203 -1.06 -12.56 -9.07
C LYS A 203 0.17 -11.75 -9.50
N ARG A 204 0.25 -11.40 -10.79
CA ARG A 204 1.35 -10.60 -11.33
C ARG A 204 1.35 -9.16 -10.80
N ILE A 205 0.19 -8.52 -10.72
CA ILE A 205 0.06 -7.18 -10.12
C ILE A 205 0.43 -7.22 -8.64
N GLN A 206 -0.03 -8.21 -7.88
CA GLN A 206 0.29 -8.36 -6.46
C GLN A 206 1.78 -8.50 -6.20
N GLN A 207 2.54 -9.17 -7.07
CA GLN A 207 4.00 -9.22 -6.95
C GLN A 207 4.61 -7.82 -6.97
N MET A 208 4.11 -6.95 -7.84
CA MET A 208 4.58 -5.57 -7.91
C MET A 208 4.08 -4.72 -6.73
N GLU A 209 2.84 -4.93 -6.28
CA GLU A 209 2.34 -4.29 -5.06
C GLU A 209 3.23 -4.57 -3.86
N HIS A 210 3.67 -5.82 -3.70
CA HIS A 210 4.55 -6.25 -2.62
C HIS A 210 5.92 -5.55 -2.63
N ILE A 211 6.38 -5.13 -3.81
CA ILE A 211 7.64 -4.39 -3.99
C ILE A 211 7.41 -2.90 -3.71
N ILE A 212 6.43 -2.28 -4.39
CA ILE A 212 6.32 -0.82 -4.37
C ILE A 212 5.71 -0.27 -3.07
N LEU A 213 4.91 -1.07 -2.34
CA LEU A 213 4.26 -0.58 -1.13
C LEU A 213 5.27 -0.30 0.00
N PRO A 214 6.23 -1.18 0.34
CA PRO A 214 7.30 -0.86 1.29
C PRO A 214 8.15 0.34 0.86
N LEU A 215 8.47 0.48 -0.43
CA LEU A 215 9.21 1.63 -0.97
C LEU A 215 8.43 2.93 -0.79
N ALA A 216 7.12 2.91 -1.07
CA ALA A 216 6.27 4.08 -0.86
C ALA A 216 6.18 4.46 0.63
N ILE A 217 6.06 3.48 1.53
CA ILE A 217 6.06 3.71 2.97
C ILE A 217 7.36 4.39 3.40
N ALA A 218 8.51 3.89 2.96
CA ALA A 218 9.81 4.48 3.26
C ALA A 218 9.92 5.92 2.76
N LYS A 219 9.48 6.20 1.53
CA LYS A 219 9.47 7.55 0.94
C LYS A 219 8.59 8.52 1.72
N VAL A 220 7.39 8.10 2.10
CA VAL A 220 6.47 8.92 2.91
C VAL A 220 7.02 9.13 4.33
N ALA A 221 7.60 8.11 4.94
CA ALA A 221 8.23 8.21 6.24
C ALA A 221 9.39 9.23 6.23
N MET A 222 10.23 9.22 5.21
CA MET A 222 11.27 10.23 5.02
C MET A 222 10.67 11.64 4.95
N ASN A 223 9.61 11.84 4.16
CA ASN A 223 8.94 13.14 4.06
C ASN A 223 8.40 13.60 5.44
N ILE A 224 7.85 12.69 6.23
CA ILE A 224 7.37 12.99 7.60
C ILE A 224 8.54 13.40 8.49
N ARG A 225 9.69 12.71 8.42
CA ARG A 225 10.89 13.00 9.26
C ARG A 225 11.57 14.30 8.87
N THR A 226 11.64 14.60 7.58
CA THR A 226 12.31 15.83 7.07
C THR A 226 11.41 17.06 7.08
N GLY A 227 10.11 16.91 7.38
CA GLY A 227 9.14 18.00 7.28
C GLY A 227 8.87 18.44 5.84
N PHE A 228 9.29 17.64 4.87
CA PHE A 228 9.08 17.93 3.46
C PHE A 228 7.57 17.85 3.13
N ARG A 229 6.95 19.01 3.04
CA ARG A 229 5.59 19.13 2.50
C ARG A 229 5.74 19.13 0.97
N GLY A 230 5.55 17.96 0.36
CA GLY A 230 5.61 17.84 -1.10
C GLY A 230 4.90 19.00 -1.78
N ASN A 231 5.47 19.48 -2.89
CA ASN A 231 4.91 20.57 -3.67
C ASN A 231 3.41 20.34 -3.93
N LYS A 232 2.63 21.38 -3.70
CA LYS A 232 1.17 21.45 -3.90
C LYS A 232 0.80 21.14 -5.35
#